data_1ad9e5a9124c8824fc8cc6e0b76ab7ca
#
_entry.id   1ad9e5a9124c8824fc8cc6e0b76ab7ca
#
_cell.length_a   1.000
_cell.length_b   1.000
_cell.length_c   1.000
_cell.angle_alpha   90.00
_cell.angle_beta   90.00
_cell.angle_gamma   90.00
#
_symmetry.space_group_name_H-M   'P 1'
#
loop_
_entity.id
_entity.type
_entity.pdbx_description
1 polymer ?
#
loop_
_entity_poly.entity_id
_entity_poly.type
_entity_poly.pdbx_seq_one_letter_code
_entity_poly.pdbx_strand_id
1 'polypeptide(L)'
;MQADNQYNYRNKMEFSFSNRPWYLDRDEKNNSKFALGLHVPKRYDKIVDIEECHIQDKDFNKIIDLVRTEAIKNEIKPYDNKTNNGYLRHLMLRKGFYTKELMVNIVTSYEDPSKLNPIKNKILKEFPNIQSIVNNINTRKADVAYGEKEINLHGESFIHEKVADVIYEISANSFFQTN
;
A
#
# COMPACT_ATOMS: atom_id res chain seq x y z
N MET A 1 -5.62 8.63 -29.20
CA MET A 1 -5.84 7.17 -29.12
C MET A 1 -6.61 6.89 -27.85
N GLN A 2 -7.65 6.10 -27.92
CA GLN A 2 -8.38 5.65 -26.73
C GLN A 2 -7.67 4.41 -26.22
N ALA A 3 -7.46 4.30 -24.90
CA ALA A 3 -6.86 3.11 -24.31
C ALA A 3 -7.80 1.91 -24.46
N ASP A 4 -7.27 0.73 -24.78
CA ASP A 4 -8.05 -0.49 -24.96
C ASP A 4 -8.80 -0.91 -23.69
N ASN A 5 -8.23 -0.62 -22.52
CA ASN A 5 -8.84 -0.84 -21.22
C ASN A 5 -8.93 0.48 -20.44
N GLN A 6 -10.16 0.89 -20.11
CA GLN A 6 -10.43 2.07 -19.28
C GLN A 6 -10.36 1.76 -17.77
N TYR A 7 -10.39 0.48 -17.38
CA TYR A 7 -10.39 0.01 -16.01
C TYR A 7 -9.26 -1.00 -15.78
N ASN A 8 -8.84 -1.12 -14.51
CA ASN A 8 -7.83 -2.09 -14.05
C ASN A 8 -6.48 -2.03 -14.78
N TYR A 9 -6.14 -0.86 -15.34
CA TYR A 9 -4.89 -0.66 -16.09
C TYR A 9 -3.71 -0.27 -15.20
N ARG A 10 -3.98 0.28 -14.02
CA ARG A 10 -2.95 0.80 -13.15
C ARG A 10 -2.24 -0.32 -12.39
N ASN A 11 -0.94 -0.44 -12.64
CA ASN A 11 -0.09 -1.52 -12.10
C ASN A 11 0.74 -1.12 -10.88
N LYS A 12 0.69 0.15 -10.46
CA LYS A 12 1.29 0.67 -9.23
C LYS A 12 0.32 1.60 -8.54
N MET A 13 0.10 1.39 -7.26
CA MET A 13 -0.68 2.29 -6.40
C MET A 13 0.05 2.52 -5.08
N GLU A 14 -0.17 3.71 -4.54
CA GLU A 14 0.35 4.14 -3.26
C GLU A 14 -0.79 4.72 -2.44
N PHE A 15 -0.96 4.19 -1.23
CA PHE A 15 -2.00 4.59 -0.28
C PHE A 15 -1.36 5.05 1.01
N SER A 16 -2.01 5.99 1.68
CA SER A 16 -1.58 6.45 3.00
C SER A 16 -2.49 5.90 4.08
N PHE A 17 -1.90 5.51 5.20
CA PHE A 17 -2.64 5.26 6.43
C PHE A 17 -2.89 6.57 7.17
N SER A 18 -4.04 6.69 7.81
CA SER A 18 -4.36 7.87 8.61
C SER A 18 -5.31 7.54 9.76
N ASN A 19 -5.15 8.26 10.87
CA ASN A 19 -6.14 8.31 11.94
C ASN A 19 -7.17 9.45 11.75
N ARG A 20 -7.18 10.09 10.57
CA ARG A 20 -8.03 11.25 10.21
C ARG A 20 -8.76 11.01 8.89
N PRO A 21 -9.69 10.05 8.85
CA PRO A 21 -10.46 9.78 7.64
C PRO A 21 -11.24 11.02 7.21
N TRP A 22 -11.40 11.15 5.91
CA TRP A 22 -12.30 12.12 5.28
C TRP A 22 -13.57 11.40 4.85
N TYR A 23 -14.71 11.93 5.27
CA TYR A 23 -16.02 11.46 4.85
C TYR A 23 -16.70 12.54 4.03
N LEU A 24 -17.38 12.14 2.95
CA LEU A 24 -18.17 13.06 2.11
C LEU A 24 -19.42 13.53 2.85
N ASP A 25 -20.07 12.62 3.56
CA ASP A 25 -21.20 12.92 4.43
C ASP A 25 -20.73 12.93 5.89
N ARG A 26 -21.10 13.98 6.59
CA ARG A 26 -20.82 14.12 8.03
C ARG A 26 -21.82 13.33 8.89
N ASP A 27 -22.12 12.10 8.49
CA ASP A 27 -22.92 11.23 9.34
C ASP A 27 -22.13 10.92 10.61
N GLU A 28 -22.68 11.32 11.75
CA GLU A 28 -22.09 11.16 13.09
C GLU A 28 -21.76 9.69 13.45
N LYS A 29 -22.21 8.73 12.66
CA LYS A 29 -22.07 7.31 12.90
C LYS A 29 -20.69 6.73 12.51
N ASN A 30 -19.87 7.45 11.76
CA ASN A 30 -18.60 6.94 11.30
C ASN A 30 -17.43 7.52 12.10
N ASN A 31 -17.27 7.07 13.35
CA ASN A 31 -16.21 7.46 14.26
C ASN A 31 -14.90 6.67 14.06
N SER A 32 -14.70 6.04 12.90
CA SER A 32 -13.46 5.33 12.63
C SER A 32 -12.26 6.29 12.73
N LYS A 33 -11.27 5.89 13.49
CA LYS A 33 -9.96 6.56 13.57
C LYS A 33 -8.93 5.84 12.71
N PHE A 34 -9.36 5.18 11.66
CA PHE A 34 -8.51 4.46 10.74
C PHE A 34 -9.00 4.66 9.30
N ALA A 35 -8.10 5.06 8.44
CA ALA A 35 -8.30 5.09 7.00
C ALA A 35 -7.07 4.54 6.29
N LEU A 36 -7.30 3.89 5.16
CA LEU A 36 -6.28 3.47 4.20
C LEU A 36 -6.74 3.87 2.81
N GLY A 37 -6.09 4.86 2.22
CA GLY A 37 -6.53 5.35 0.93
C GLY A 37 -5.72 6.52 0.38
N LEU A 38 -6.39 7.46 -0.28
CA LEU A 38 -5.77 8.54 -1.02
C LEU A 38 -5.96 9.89 -0.33
N HIS A 39 -4.98 10.77 -0.49
CA HIS A 39 -5.09 12.13 0.02
C HIS A 39 -6.24 12.90 -0.66
N VAL A 40 -6.99 13.64 0.16
CA VAL A 40 -7.93 14.61 -0.37
C VAL A 40 -7.16 15.72 -1.09
N PRO A 41 -7.54 16.10 -2.32
CA PRO A 41 -6.88 17.18 -3.03
C PRO A 41 -6.75 18.43 -2.17
N LYS A 42 -5.54 19.00 -2.10
CA LYS A 42 -5.18 20.18 -1.29
C LYS A 42 -5.30 19.99 0.24
N ARG A 43 -5.48 18.76 0.74
CA ARG A 43 -5.62 18.45 2.18
C ARG A 43 -4.68 17.29 2.54
N TYR A 44 -3.42 17.59 2.81
CA TYR A 44 -2.39 16.60 3.17
C TYR A 44 -2.69 15.83 4.47
N ASP A 45 -3.52 16.37 5.33
CA ASP A 45 -3.88 15.81 6.65
C ASP A 45 -5.13 14.91 6.62
N LYS A 46 -5.75 14.72 5.45
CA LYS A 46 -6.99 13.98 5.30
C LYS A 46 -6.89 12.90 4.23
N ILE A 47 -7.32 11.70 4.59
CA ILE A 47 -7.35 10.54 3.71
C ILE A 47 -8.79 10.11 3.43
N VAL A 48 -9.15 9.97 2.17
CA VAL A 48 -10.35 9.26 1.75
C VAL A 48 -10.08 7.78 1.93
N ASP A 49 -10.86 7.11 2.77
CA ASP A 49 -10.76 5.66 2.93
C ASP A 49 -11.29 4.97 1.66
N ILE A 50 -10.45 4.20 0.97
CA ILE A 50 -10.79 3.60 -0.32
C ILE A 50 -11.34 2.20 -0.10
N GLU A 51 -12.61 1.99 -0.44
CA GLU A 51 -13.23 0.67 -0.47
C GLU A 51 -12.95 -0.02 -1.80
N GLU A 52 -13.15 0.69 -2.92
CA GLU A 52 -12.91 0.19 -4.27
C GLU A 52 -12.33 1.29 -5.17
N CYS A 53 -11.38 0.90 -6.01
CA CYS A 53 -10.83 1.75 -7.06
C CYS A 53 -10.85 0.99 -8.40
N HIS A 54 -11.58 1.50 -9.37
CA HIS A 54 -11.81 0.83 -10.64
C HIS A 54 -10.62 0.93 -11.63
N ILE A 55 -9.71 1.88 -11.44
CA ILE A 55 -8.56 2.03 -12.33
C ILE A 55 -7.39 1.11 -12.00
N GLN A 56 -7.32 0.58 -10.78
CA GLN A 56 -6.27 -0.32 -10.33
C GLN A 56 -6.61 -1.79 -10.55
N ASP A 57 -5.60 -2.67 -10.48
CA ASP A 57 -5.81 -4.11 -10.52
C ASP A 57 -6.74 -4.55 -9.39
N LYS A 58 -7.61 -5.52 -9.68
CA LYS A 58 -8.62 -6.03 -8.71
C LYS A 58 -8.01 -6.63 -7.46
N ASP A 59 -6.81 -7.22 -7.56
CA ASP A 59 -6.12 -7.78 -6.40
C ASP A 59 -5.71 -6.68 -5.41
N PHE A 60 -5.48 -5.45 -5.87
CA PHE A 60 -5.17 -4.32 -5.00
C PHE A 60 -6.33 -3.97 -4.08
N ASN A 61 -7.57 -3.98 -4.58
CA ASN A 61 -8.75 -3.75 -3.74
C ASN A 61 -8.84 -4.78 -2.61
N LYS A 62 -8.62 -6.07 -2.92
CA LYS A 62 -8.61 -7.15 -1.92
C LYS A 62 -7.50 -6.97 -0.88
N ILE A 63 -6.29 -6.59 -1.33
CA ILE A 63 -5.15 -6.38 -0.43
C ILE A 63 -5.40 -5.18 0.49
N ILE A 64 -5.94 -4.08 -0.02
CA ILE A 64 -6.29 -2.89 0.79
C ILE A 64 -7.26 -3.28 1.90
N ASP A 65 -8.34 -3.99 1.56
CA ASP A 65 -9.35 -4.43 2.52
C ASP A 65 -8.75 -5.37 3.58
N LEU A 66 -7.94 -6.33 3.14
CA LEU A 66 -7.25 -7.27 4.00
C LEU A 66 -6.29 -6.55 4.97
N VAL A 67 -5.46 -5.64 4.46
CA VAL A 67 -4.50 -4.88 5.27
C VAL A 67 -5.22 -4.00 6.28
N ARG A 68 -6.31 -3.31 5.86
CA ARG A 68 -7.16 -2.51 6.75
C ARG A 68 -7.75 -3.37 7.87
N THR A 69 -8.38 -4.47 7.51
CA THR A 69 -9.04 -5.37 8.46
C THR A 69 -8.08 -5.92 9.49
N GLU A 70 -6.93 -6.44 9.05
CA GLU A 70 -5.93 -7.00 9.96
C GLU A 70 -5.24 -5.92 10.80
N ALA A 71 -5.01 -4.73 10.26
CA ALA A 71 -4.44 -3.62 11.03
C ALA A 71 -5.39 -3.17 12.16
N ILE A 72 -6.68 -3.00 11.87
CA ILE A 72 -7.70 -2.64 12.87
C ILE A 72 -7.81 -3.74 13.94
N LYS A 73 -7.96 -4.99 13.51
CA LYS A 73 -8.12 -6.15 14.39
C LYS A 73 -6.96 -6.33 15.37
N ASN A 74 -5.74 -6.04 14.94
CA ASN A 74 -4.52 -6.17 15.73
C ASN A 74 -4.05 -4.84 16.35
N GLU A 75 -4.89 -3.79 16.31
CA GLU A 75 -4.63 -2.47 16.89
C GLU A 75 -3.33 -1.82 16.39
N ILE A 76 -2.93 -2.11 15.14
CA ILE A 76 -1.74 -1.53 14.51
C ILE A 76 -2.08 -0.11 14.06
N LYS A 77 -1.56 0.88 14.75
CA LYS A 77 -1.97 2.28 14.59
C LYS A 77 -1.38 2.94 13.34
N PRO A 78 -2.18 3.71 12.59
CA PRO A 78 -1.68 4.63 11.58
C PRO A 78 -0.73 5.66 12.20
N TYR A 79 0.27 6.09 11.42
CA TYR A 79 1.13 7.21 11.81
C TYR A 79 0.38 8.53 11.72
N ASP A 80 0.47 9.34 12.75
CA ASP A 80 -0.10 10.69 12.78
C ASP A 80 1.00 11.73 12.58
N ASN A 81 1.00 12.39 11.42
CA ASN A 81 1.96 13.42 11.05
C ASN A 81 1.97 14.66 11.98
N LYS A 82 0.90 14.86 12.78
CA LYS A 82 0.85 16.00 13.75
C LYS A 82 1.51 15.66 15.08
N THR A 83 1.31 14.45 15.56
CA THR A 83 1.86 14.01 16.85
C THR A 83 3.17 13.22 16.70
N ASN A 84 3.52 12.83 15.48
CA ASN A 84 4.63 11.94 15.14
C ASN A 84 4.56 10.57 15.86
N ASN A 85 3.36 10.07 16.09
CA ASN A 85 3.11 8.79 16.73
C ASN A 85 2.33 7.85 15.82
N GLY A 86 2.50 6.55 16.02
CA GLY A 86 1.88 5.49 15.23
C GLY A 86 2.92 4.72 14.42
N TYR A 87 2.48 3.72 13.67
CA TYR A 87 3.38 2.76 13.02
C TYR A 87 3.21 2.73 11.50
N LEU A 88 1.99 2.55 10.99
CA LEU A 88 1.71 2.40 9.56
C LEU A 88 1.69 3.75 8.86
N ARG A 89 2.51 3.91 7.82
CA ARG A 89 2.59 5.17 7.03
C ARG A 89 1.96 5.02 5.66
N HIS A 90 2.50 4.12 4.83
CA HIS A 90 2.01 3.92 3.46
C HIS A 90 1.92 2.44 3.12
N LEU A 91 1.03 2.13 2.19
CA LEU A 91 0.93 0.85 1.51
C LEU A 91 1.18 1.07 0.02
N MET A 92 2.20 0.47 -0.53
CA MET A 92 2.48 0.48 -1.96
C MET A 92 2.21 -0.90 -2.53
N LEU A 93 1.42 -0.95 -3.59
CA LEU A 93 1.08 -2.16 -4.32
C LEU A 93 1.62 -2.05 -5.74
N ARG A 94 2.24 -3.11 -6.20
CA ARG A 94 2.79 -3.18 -7.54
C ARG A 94 2.56 -4.56 -8.13
N LYS A 95 2.19 -4.60 -9.41
CA LYS A 95 1.96 -5.85 -10.13
C LYS A 95 2.55 -5.75 -11.52
N GLY A 96 3.34 -6.75 -11.92
CA GLY A 96 3.81 -6.88 -13.28
C GLY A 96 2.63 -7.09 -14.24
N PHE A 97 2.60 -6.36 -15.35
CA PHE A 97 1.52 -6.51 -16.33
C PHE A 97 1.62 -7.85 -17.07
N TYR A 98 2.82 -8.21 -17.52
CA TYR A 98 3.06 -9.47 -18.24
C TYR A 98 3.37 -10.63 -17.29
N THR A 99 4.21 -10.41 -16.28
CA THR A 99 4.64 -11.45 -15.34
C THR A 99 3.57 -11.84 -14.34
N LYS A 100 2.62 -10.93 -14.06
CA LYS A 100 1.60 -11.05 -13.00
C LYS A 100 2.18 -11.14 -11.59
N GLU A 101 3.48 -10.95 -11.43
CA GLU A 101 4.13 -10.93 -10.14
C GLU A 101 3.63 -9.76 -9.30
N LEU A 102 3.33 -10.03 -8.03
CA LEU A 102 2.72 -9.09 -7.10
C LEU A 102 3.68 -8.75 -5.97
N MET A 103 3.81 -7.46 -5.68
CA MET A 103 4.58 -6.92 -4.56
C MET A 103 3.68 -6.11 -3.64
N VAL A 104 3.82 -6.34 -2.35
CA VAL A 104 3.27 -5.51 -1.28
C VAL A 104 4.42 -4.89 -0.50
N ASN A 105 4.46 -3.56 -0.45
CA ASN A 105 5.42 -2.82 0.35
C ASN A 105 4.67 -2.00 1.42
N ILE A 106 4.97 -2.29 2.69
CA ILE A 106 4.37 -1.59 3.84
C ILE A 106 5.42 -0.65 4.42
N VAL A 107 5.14 0.64 4.39
CA VAL A 107 6.03 1.66 4.97
C VAL A 107 5.65 1.92 6.41
N THR A 108 6.64 1.85 7.32
CA THR A 108 6.45 2.01 8.76
C THR A 108 7.35 3.11 9.32
N SER A 109 6.97 3.69 10.46
CA SER A 109 7.70 4.82 11.08
C SER A 109 8.90 4.39 11.92
N TYR A 110 8.98 3.12 12.28
CA TYR A 110 10.10 2.52 13.02
C TYR A 110 10.19 1.02 12.72
N GLU A 111 11.30 0.43 13.13
CA GLU A 111 11.59 -0.98 12.90
C GLU A 111 10.92 -1.85 13.96
N ASP A 112 9.90 -2.57 13.57
CA ASP A 112 9.27 -3.66 14.33
C ASP A 112 8.51 -4.58 13.37
N PRO A 113 9.22 -5.37 12.56
CA PRO A 113 8.57 -6.21 11.54
C PRO A 113 7.63 -7.26 12.13
N SER A 114 7.76 -7.59 13.41
CA SER A 114 6.89 -8.55 14.08
C SER A 114 5.43 -8.09 14.14
N LYS A 115 5.19 -6.78 14.21
CA LYS A 115 3.85 -6.19 14.16
C LYS A 115 3.15 -6.41 12.82
N LEU A 116 3.89 -6.66 11.75
CA LEU A 116 3.33 -6.92 10.42
C LEU A 116 2.98 -8.41 10.21
N ASN A 117 3.34 -9.30 11.13
CA ASN A 117 3.07 -10.74 10.99
C ASN A 117 1.58 -11.07 10.76
N PRO A 118 0.60 -10.47 11.45
CA PRO A 118 -0.81 -10.74 11.16
C PRO A 118 -1.20 -10.39 9.72
N ILE A 119 -0.78 -9.22 9.24
CA ILE A 119 -1.03 -8.74 7.88
C ILE A 119 -0.32 -9.66 6.88
N LYS A 120 0.99 -9.91 7.07
CA LYS A 120 1.78 -10.79 6.21
C LYS A 120 1.16 -12.18 6.07
N ASN A 121 0.84 -12.83 7.21
CA ASN A 121 0.30 -14.18 7.20
C ASN A 121 -1.06 -14.24 6.50
N LYS A 122 -1.89 -13.20 6.66
CA LYS A 122 -3.17 -13.12 5.97
C LYS A 122 -3.00 -12.91 4.47
N ILE A 123 -2.05 -12.06 4.04
CA ILE A 123 -1.72 -11.88 2.62
C ILE A 123 -1.26 -13.21 2.03
N LEU A 124 -0.34 -13.91 2.67
CA LEU A 124 0.19 -15.20 2.18
C LEU A 124 -0.90 -16.27 2.05
N LYS A 125 -1.89 -16.24 2.92
CA LYS A 125 -3.03 -17.16 2.86
C LYS A 125 -3.93 -16.90 1.66
N GLU A 126 -4.22 -15.63 1.36
CA GLU A 126 -5.14 -15.23 0.28
C GLU A 126 -4.42 -15.13 -1.09
N PHE A 127 -3.12 -14.85 -1.07
CA PHE A 127 -2.27 -14.72 -2.25
C PHE A 127 -1.04 -15.63 -2.14
N PRO A 128 -1.19 -16.96 -2.24
CA PRO A 128 -0.09 -17.91 -2.00
C PRO A 128 1.07 -17.77 -2.99
N ASN A 129 0.82 -17.17 -4.16
CA ASN A 129 1.81 -16.95 -5.21
C ASN A 129 2.36 -15.51 -5.22
N ILE A 130 2.22 -14.77 -4.12
CA ILE A 130 2.79 -13.42 -4.03
C ILE A 130 4.33 -13.50 -4.10
N GLN A 131 4.92 -12.67 -4.97
CA GLN A 131 6.36 -12.70 -5.20
C GLN A 131 7.14 -11.97 -4.12
N SER A 132 6.60 -10.88 -3.57
CA SER A 132 7.35 -9.99 -2.69
C SER A 132 6.45 -9.36 -1.63
N ILE A 133 6.88 -9.43 -0.37
CA ILE A 133 6.34 -8.61 0.71
C ILE A 133 7.53 -7.96 1.42
N VAL A 134 7.61 -6.63 1.38
CA VAL A 134 8.68 -5.86 2.00
C VAL A 134 8.13 -4.87 3.01
N ASN A 135 8.95 -4.56 4.00
CA ASN A 135 8.74 -3.46 4.94
C ASN A 135 9.82 -2.40 4.72
N ASN A 136 9.39 -1.21 4.32
CA ASN A 136 10.26 -0.04 4.28
C ASN A 136 10.11 0.77 5.57
N ILE A 137 11.21 1.14 6.20
CA ILE A 137 11.23 1.91 7.43
C ILE A 137 11.58 3.35 7.07
N ASN A 138 10.65 4.27 7.33
CA ASN A 138 10.82 5.70 7.15
C ASN A 138 10.67 6.41 8.49
N THR A 139 11.81 6.76 9.11
CA THR A 139 11.85 7.45 10.40
C THR A 139 11.71 8.96 10.28
N ARG A 140 11.76 9.50 9.05
CA ARG A 140 11.68 10.94 8.78
C ARG A 140 10.27 11.46 9.06
N LYS A 141 10.19 12.75 9.39
CA LYS A 141 8.89 13.43 9.55
C LYS A 141 8.20 13.67 8.20
N ALA A 142 8.96 13.69 7.11
CA ALA A 142 8.42 13.88 5.76
C ALA A 142 7.48 12.73 5.38
N ASP A 143 6.34 13.09 4.77
CA ASP A 143 5.31 12.16 4.30
C ASP A 143 5.68 11.61 2.92
N VAL A 144 6.63 10.68 2.90
CA VAL A 144 7.12 10.03 1.69
C VAL A 144 7.03 8.51 1.84
N ALA A 145 6.70 7.84 0.75
CA ALA A 145 6.41 6.42 0.73
C ALA A 145 7.66 5.52 0.58
N TYR A 146 8.86 6.06 0.64
CA TYR A 146 10.10 5.28 0.65
C TYR A 146 10.86 5.49 1.97
N GLY A 147 11.55 4.45 2.42
CA GLY A 147 12.28 4.43 3.68
C GLY A 147 13.79 4.43 3.51
N GLU A 148 14.49 4.59 4.63
CA GLU A 148 15.96 4.48 4.72
C GLU A 148 16.43 3.03 4.82
N LYS A 149 15.56 2.13 5.27
CA LYS A 149 15.87 0.71 5.46
C LYS A 149 14.75 -0.14 4.89
N GLU A 150 15.12 -1.18 4.18
CA GLU A 150 14.21 -2.19 3.65
C GLU A 150 14.44 -3.53 4.35
N ILE A 151 13.37 -4.19 4.75
CA ILE A 151 13.37 -5.54 5.34
C ILE A 151 12.49 -6.42 4.46
N ASN A 152 13.07 -7.50 3.93
CA ASN A 152 12.30 -8.51 3.22
C ASN A 152 11.50 -9.37 4.22
N LEU A 153 10.18 -9.37 4.10
CA LEU A 153 9.28 -10.15 4.95
C LEU A 153 8.90 -11.50 4.32
N HIS A 154 8.90 -11.57 2.98
CA HIS A 154 8.61 -12.79 2.23
C HIS A 154 9.06 -12.67 0.77
N GLY A 155 9.53 -13.78 0.22
CA GLY A 155 9.93 -13.90 -1.18
C GLY A 155 11.14 -13.04 -1.55
N GLU A 156 11.14 -12.50 -2.77
CA GLU A 156 12.20 -11.65 -3.27
C GLU A 156 11.98 -10.18 -2.89
N SER A 157 13.03 -9.36 -2.90
CA SER A 157 12.91 -7.90 -2.67
C SER A 157 12.48 -7.13 -3.93
N PHE A 158 12.17 -7.83 -5.01
CA PHE A 158 11.78 -7.26 -6.31
C PHE A 158 10.71 -8.12 -6.97
N ILE A 159 10.11 -7.58 -8.01
CA ILE A 159 9.29 -8.28 -8.99
C ILE A 159 9.87 -8.06 -10.38
N HIS A 160 9.52 -8.92 -11.31
CA HIS A 160 9.87 -8.75 -12.72
C HIS A 160 8.72 -8.10 -13.51
N GLU A 161 9.11 -7.33 -14.49
CA GLU A 161 8.21 -6.87 -15.56
C GLU A 161 8.89 -7.05 -16.91
N LYS A 162 8.12 -7.42 -17.90
CA LYS A 162 8.58 -7.54 -19.27
C LYS A 162 8.12 -6.35 -20.09
N VAL A 163 9.05 -5.65 -20.72
CA VAL A 163 8.75 -4.58 -21.68
C VAL A 163 9.48 -4.91 -22.98
N ALA A 164 8.75 -5.16 -24.03
CA ALA A 164 9.24 -5.73 -25.29
C ALA A 164 10.01 -7.04 -25.01
N ASP A 165 11.29 -7.13 -25.36
CA ASP A 165 12.14 -8.31 -25.16
C ASP A 165 13.03 -8.22 -23.91
N VAL A 166 12.85 -7.18 -23.07
CA VAL A 166 13.68 -6.95 -21.90
C VAL A 166 12.87 -7.26 -20.64
N ILE A 167 13.49 -7.99 -19.71
CA ILE A 167 12.96 -8.24 -18.37
C ILE A 167 13.65 -7.28 -17.40
N TYR A 168 12.84 -6.54 -16.65
CA TYR A 168 13.28 -5.60 -15.64
C TYR A 168 13.02 -6.14 -14.24
N GLU A 169 13.99 -6.02 -13.36
CA GLU A 169 13.82 -6.22 -11.92
C GLU A 169 13.38 -4.88 -11.30
N ILE A 170 12.26 -4.91 -10.58
CA ILE A 170 11.65 -3.73 -10.00
C ILE A 170 11.57 -3.89 -8.49
N SER A 171 12.45 -3.19 -7.76
CA SER A 171 12.43 -3.17 -6.30
C SER A 171 11.33 -2.26 -5.77
N ALA A 172 11.05 -2.35 -4.46
CA ALA A 172 10.00 -1.58 -3.82
C ALA A 172 10.16 -0.06 -3.98
N ASN A 173 11.41 0.43 -3.91
CA ASN A 173 11.75 1.85 -4.00
C ASN A 173 12.05 2.33 -5.44
N SER A 174 12.08 1.43 -6.43
CA SER A 174 12.36 1.81 -7.82
C SER A 174 11.26 2.69 -8.39
N PHE A 175 11.67 3.71 -9.14
CA PHE A 175 10.74 4.39 -10.05
C PHE A 175 10.59 3.54 -11.32
N PHE A 176 9.40 3.00 -11.51
CA PHE A 176 9.04 2.28 -12.72
C PHE A 176 7.55 2.47 -12.97
N GLN A 177 7.23 3.18 -14.02
CA GLN A 177 5.85 3.45 -14.41
C GLN A 177 5.70 3.03 -15.86
N THR A 178 4.94 1.96 -16.04
CA THR A 178 4.46 1.52 -17.36
C THR A 178 2.96 1.73 -17.40
N ASN A 179 2.55 2.41 -18.43
CA ASN A 179 1.17 2.53 -18.83
C ASN A 179 1.08 2.38 -20.32
#